data_aef1b4d33e92db32b44c90cc4dca0860
#
_entry.id   aef1b4d33e92db32b44c90cc4dca0860
#
_cell.length_a   1.000
_cell.length_b   1.000
_cell.length_c   1.000
_cell.angle_alpha   90.00
_cell.angle_beta   90.00
_cell.angle_gamma   90.00
#
_symmetry.space_group_name_H-M   'P 1'
#
loop_
_entity.id
_entity.type
_entity.pdbx_description
1 polymer ?
#
loop_
_entity_poly.entity_id
_entity_poly.type
_entity_poly.pdbx_seq_one_letter_code
_entity_poly.pdbx_strand_id
1 'polypeptide(L)'
;MPLDRKIDFHDENLGPCQFYSGKDFGDFLVWRKDGMPSYELAVVVDDIAMEISEVVRGEDLLISTARQMLIYEALGATPPQFYHAPLVVDSSGDRLSKTYKSMSLRELKQAGHSPEDLRTSEAWWSGIEDSLEA
;
A
#
# COMPACT_ATOMS: atom_id res chain seq x y z
N MET A 1 -11.54 19.86 1.49
CA MET A 1 -10.42 19.69 0.54
C MET A 1 -10.80 20.32 -0.79
N PRO A 2 -9.88 20.99 -1.53
CA PRO A 2 -10.21 21.50 -2.87
C PRO A 2 -10.66 20.35 -3.78
N LEU A 3 -11.74 20.55 -4.54
CA LEU A 3 -12.20 19.60 -5.55
C LEU A 3 -11.29 19.69 -6.78
N ASP A 4 -11.16 18.58 -7.51
CA ASP A 4 -10.40 18.46 -8.75
C ASP A 4 -8.90 18.79 -8.64
N ARG A 5 -8.36 18.74 -7.43
CA ARG A 5 -6.92 18.89 -7.24
C ARG A 5 -6.21 17.63 -7.72
N LYS A 6 -5.28 17.82 -8.64
CA LYS A 6 -4.38 16.76 -9.12
C LYS A 6 -3.29 16.48 -8.12
N ILE A 7 -3.06 15.21 -7.82
CA ILE A 7 -1.97 14.69 -7.00
C ILE A 7 -1.16 13.74 -7.88
N ASP A 8 0.09 14.08 -8.13
CA ASP A 8 1.02 13.27 -8.91
C ASP A 8 2.17 12.80 -8.02
N PHE A 9 2.57 11.55 -8.18
CA PHE A 9 3.81 11.00 -7.62
C PHE A 9 4.33 9.88 -8.51
N HIS A 10 5.60 9.53 -8.34
CA HIS A 10 6.19 8.37 -8.99
C HIS A 10 6.25 7.22 -8.00
N ASP A 11 5.83 6.04 -8.44
CA ASP A 11 5.96 4.79 -7.70
C ASP A 11 7.02 3.93 -8.40
N GLU A 12 7.92 3.34 -7.65
CA GLU A 12 9.06 2.59 -8.19
C GLU A 12 8.65 1.30 -8.92
N ASN A 13 7.44 0.78 -8.65
CA ASN A 13 6.91 -0.39 -9.33
C ASN A 13 5.88 -0.02 -10.41
N LEU A 14 4.97 0.89 -10.10
CA LEU A 14 3.83 1.22 -10.96
C LEU A 14 4.11 2.40 -11.90
N GLY A 15 5.25 3.08 -11.72
CA GLY A 15 5.61 4.27 -12.49
C GLY A 15 4.77 5.51 -12.10
N PRO A 16 4.46 6.40 -13.07
CA PRO A 16 3.73 7.64 -12.80
C PRO A 16 2.30 7.37 -12.30
N CYS A 17 2.00 7.80 -11.10
CA CYS A 17 0.67 7.70 -10.49
C CYS A 17 0.00 9.07 -10.43
N GLN A 18 -1.29 9.10 -10.72
CA GLN A 18 -2.09 10.32 -10.77
C GLN A 18 -3.46 10.11 -10.14
N PHE A 19 -3.82 10.99 -9.20
CA PHE A 19 -5.11 10.97 -8.51
C PHE A 19 -5.74 12.35 -8.49
N TYR A 20 -7.06 12.39 -8.38
CA TYR A 20 -7.83 13.64 -8.30
C TYR A 20 -8.68 13.65 -7.03
N SER A 21 -8.53 14.70 -6.23
CA SER A 21 -9.40 14.92 -5.09
C SER A 21 -10.84 15.19 -5.53
N GLY A 22 -11.79 14.63 -4.80
CA GLY A 22 -13.22 14.71 -5.15
C GLY A 22 -13.69 13.66 -6.16
N LYS A 23 -12.77 13.02 -6.89
CA LYS A 23 -13.07 11.94 -7.84
C LYS A 23 -12.56 10.58 -7.33
N ASP A 24 -11.27 10.47 -7.08
CA ASP A 24 -10.64 9.20 -6.66
C ASP A 24 -10.72 9.01 -5.15
N PHE A 25 -10.72 10.10 -4.40
CA PHE A 25 -10.96 10.11 -2.96
C PHE A 25 -11.53 11.47 -2.50
N GLY A 26 -12.30 11.45 -1.41
CA GLY A 26 -12.89 12.63 -0.79
C GLY A 26 -12.10 13.10 0.44
N ASP A 27 -12.78 13.89 1.29
CA ASP A 27 -12.25 14.28 2.59
C ASP A 27 -11.92 13.03 3.42
N PHE A 28 -10.81 13.06 4.11
CA PHE A 28 -10.35 11.96 4.94
C PHE A 28 -9.98 12.44 6.34
N LEU A 29 -10.10 11.53 7.28
CA LEU A 29 -9.87 11.80 8.68
C LEU A 29 -8.37 11.93 8.95
N VAL A 30 -7.94 13.03 9.55
CA VAL A 30 -6.57 13.23 10.04
C VAL A 30 -6.46 13.12 11.56
N TRP A 31 -7.55 13.43 12.29
CA TRP A 31 -7.62 13.35 13.74
C TRP A 31 -8.92 12.70 14.20
N ARG A 32 -8.80 11.72 15.09
CA ARG A 32 -9.93 10.91 15.57
C ARG A 32 -10.62 11.56 16.76
N LYS A 33 -11.88 11.19 16.99
CA LYS A 33 -12.69 11.69 18.14
C LYS A 33 -12.11 11.30 19.50
N ASP A 34 -11.35 10.22 19.56
CA ASP A 34 -10.70 9.73 20.79
C ASP A 34 -9.39 10.44 21.12
N GLY A 35 -9.06 11.52 20.38
CA GLY A 35 -7.87 12.32 20.62
C GLY A 35 -6.59 11.74 19.99
N MET A 36 -6.71 10.73 19.15
CA MET A 36 -5.57 10.11 18.46
C MET A 36 -5.48 10.56 16.99
N PRO A 37 -4.27 10.66 16.40
CA PRO A 37 -4.14 10.86 14.97
C PRO A 37 -4.74 9.68 14.20
N SER A 38 -5.20 9.94 12.98
CA SER A 38 -5.52 8.87 12.05
C SER A 38 -4.24 8.20 11.54
N TYR A 39 -4.39 7.04 10.90
CA TYR A 39 -3.27 6.36 10.24
C TYR A 39 -2.53 7.28 9.27
N GLU A 40 -3.26 8.02 8.42
CA GLU A 40 -2.68 8.87 7.39
C GLU A 40 -1.78 9.97 7.96
N LEU A 41 -2.19 10.59 9.08
CA LEU A 41 -1.37 11.61 9.73
C LEU A 41 -0.22 10.99 10.53
N ALA A 42 -0.49 9.91 11.28
CA ALA A 42 0.51 9.28 12.14
C ALA A 42 1.72 8.79 11.34
N VAL A 43 1.47 8.04 10.25
CA VAL A 43 2.55 7.48 9.44
C VAL A 43 3.41 8.57 8.80
N VAL A 44 2.80 9.66 8.28
CA VAL A 44 3.57 10.77 7.68
C VAL A 44 4.45 11.45 8.71
N VAL A 45 3.93 11.71 9.92
CA VAL A 45 4.71 12.36 10.99
C VAL A 45 5.85 11.45 11.45
N ASP A 46 5.60 10.16 11.61
CA ASP A 46 6.61 9.19 12.01
C ASP A 46 7.69 9.03 10.91
N ASP A 47 7.30 8.92 9.65
CA ASP A 47 8.22 8.81 8.51
C ASP A 47 9.14 10.04 8.42
N ILE A 48 8.59 11.26 8.62
CA ILE A 48 9.38 12.49 8.66
C ILE A 48 10.36 12.47 9.84
N ALA A 49 9.87 12.14 11.04
CA ALA A 49 10.67 12.16 12.27
C ALA A 49 11.78 11.10 12.26
N MET A 50 11.55 9.97 11.60
CA MET A 50 12.49 8.85 11.46
C MET A 50 13.37 8.95 10.21
N GLU A 51 13.19 9.99 9.40
CA GLU A 51 13.93 10.19 8.14
C GLU A 51 13.82 8.99 7.19
N ILE A 52 12.60 8.41 7.09
CA ILE A 52 12.34 7.29 6.18
C ILE A 52 12.53 7.76 4.74
N SER A 53 13.40 7.08 4.02
CA SER A 53 13.72 7.38 2.61
C SER A 53 12.90 6.57 1.61
N GLU A 54 12.47 5.37 1.99
CA GLU A 54 11.75 4.43 1.11
C GLU A 54 10.64 3.72 1.87
N VAL A 55 9.47 3.58 1.24
CA VAL A 55 8.31 2.86 1.78
C VAL A 55 7.89 1.77 0.80
N VAL A 56 8.01 0.50 1.21
CA VAL A 56 7.54 -0.67 0.46
C VAL A 56 6.28 -1.20 1.13
N ARG A 57 5.18 -1.31 0.38
CA ARG A 57 3.90 -1.79 0.91
C ARG A 57 2.98 -2.33 -0.18
N GLY A 58 1.84 -2.88 0.16
CA GLY A 58 0.87 -3.38 -0.83
C GLY A 58 0.17 -2.27 -1.61
N GLU A 59 -0.18 -2.53 -2.86
CA GLU A 59 -0.87 -1.58 -3.76
C GLU A 59 -2.27 -1.17 -3.27
N ASP A 60 -2.86 -1.89 -2.33
CA ASP A 60 -4.10 -1.50 -1.65
C ASP A 60 -3.98 -0.18 -0.86
N LEU A 61 -2.75 0.26 -0.58
CA LEU A 61 -2.46 1.54 0.04
C LEU A 61 -2.12 2.67 -0.95
N LEU A 62 -2.30 2.45 -2.25
CA LEU A 62 -1.96 3.45 -3.28
C LEU A 62 -2.77 4.75 -3.14
N ILE A 63 -4.08 4.65 -2.84
CA ILE A 63 -4.92 5.83 -2.56
C ILE A 63 -4.48 6.52 -1.24
N SER A 64 -4.04 5.74 -0.25
CA SER A 64 -3.46 6.31 0.98
C SER A 64 -2.22 7.12 0.68
N THR A 65 -1.37 6.69 -0.26
CA THR A 65 -0.21 7.48 -0.71
C THR A 65 -0.65 8.84 -1.24
N ALA A 66 -1.67 8.90 -2.09
CA ALA A 66 -2.16 10.19 -2.60
C ALA A 66 -2.67 11.12 -1.47
N ARG A 67 -3.30 10.59 -0.43
CA ARG A 67 -3.70 11.35 0.76
C ARG A 67 -2.50 11.81 1.58
N GLN A 68 -1.52 10.95 1.75
CA GLN A 68 -0.28 11.23 2.47
C GLN A 68 0.55 12.31 1.78
N MET A 69 0.60 12.33 0.43
CA MET A 69 1.23 13.42 -0.34
C MET A 69 0.67 14.79 0.03
N LEU A 70 -0.64 14.91 0.24
CA LEU A 70 -1.26 16.15 0.70
C LEU A 70 -0.85 16.54 2.13
N ILE A 71 -0.60 15.55 2.99
CA ILE A 71 -0.13 15.80 4.36
C ILE A 71 1.35 16.22 4.35
N TYR A 72 2.21 15.54 3.57
CA TYR A 72 3.61 15.94 3.39
C TYR A 72 3.71 17.39 2.92
N GLU A 73 2.92 17.76 1.92
CA GLU A 73 2.88 19.14 1.42
C GLU A 73 2.39 20.12 2.48
N ALA A 74 1.33 19.78 3.22
CA ALA A 74 0.80 20.63 4.28
C ALA A 74 1.80 20.85 5.42
N LEU A 75 2.68 19.88 5.68
CA LEU A 75 3.75 19.94 6.68
C LEU A 75 5.05 20.56 6.12
N GLY A 76 5.11 20.83 4.81
CA GLY A 76 6.31 21.37 4.15
C GLY A 76 7.47 20.35 4.10
N ALA A 77 7.18 19.06 4.13
CA ALA A 77 8.14 17.98 4.14
C ALA A 77 8.24 17.27 2.79
N THR A 78 9.39 16.67 2.52
CA THR A 78 9.61 15.85 1.32
C THR A 78 9.12 14.42 1.59
N PRO A 79 8.27 13.85 0.72
CA PRO A 79 7.84 12.47 0.87
C PRO A 79 8.99 11.49 0.56
N PRO A 80 8.96 10.26 1.12
CA PRO A 80 9.86 9.18 0.74
C PRO A 80 9.57 8.67 -0.68
N GLN A 81 10.43 7.82 -1.20
CA GLN A 81 10.13 7.01 -2.39
C GLN A 81 9.13 5.92 -2.02
N PHE A 82 8.23 5.59 -2.94
CA PHE A 82 7.20 4.56 -2.72
C PHE A 82 7.37 3.41 -3.70
N TYR A 83 7.22 2.20 -3.20
CA TYR A 83 7.12 0.98 -3.99
C TYR A 83 5.86 0.22 -3.56
N HIS A 84 4.87 0.14 -4.42
CA HIS A 84 3.64 -0.61 -4.16
C HIS A 84 3.73 -1.98 -4.81
N ALA A 85 3.88 -3.02 -3.96
CA ALA A 85 3.91 -4.41 -4.39
C ALA A 85 2.50 -4.89 -4.76
N PRO A 86 2.36 -5.74 -5.81
CA PRO A 86 1.09 -6.33 -6.17
C PRO A 86 0.51 -7.15 -5.02
N LEU A 87 -0.82 -7.23 -4.98
CA LEU A 87 -1.51 -8.02 -3.97
C LEU A 87 -1.51 -9.49 -4.36
N VAL A 88 -1.24 -10.35 -3.39
CA VAL A 88 -1.45 -11.78 -3.58
C VAL A 88 -2.94 -12.06 -3.53
N VAL A 89 -3.47 -12.67 -4.58
CA VAL A 89 -4.88 -13.03 -4.74
C VAL A 89 -5.05 -14.55 -4.78
N ASP A 90 -6.24 -15.03 -4.48
CA ASP A 90 -6.58 -16.43 -4.64
C ASP A 90 -6.97 -16.75 -6.10
N SER A 91 -7.28 -18.01 -6.37
CA SER A 91 -7.70 -18.48 -7.71
C SER A 91 -8.98 -17.83 -8.23
N SER A 92 -9.73 -17.13 -7.39
CA SER A 92 -10.93 -16.35 -7.75
C SER A 92 -10.62 -14.88 -8.03
N GLY A 93 -9.37 -14.47 -7.83
CA GLY A 93 -8.94 -13.06 -7.92
C GLY A 93 -9.24 -12.25 -6.67
N ASP A 94 -9.69 -12.87 -5.59
CA ASP A 94 -9.95 -12.21 -4.32
C ASP A 94 -8.67 -12.07 -3.50
N ARG A 95 -8.47 -10.88 -2.93
CA ARG A 95 -7.32 -10.59 -2.07
C ARG A 95 -7.24 -11.57 -0.90
N LEU A 96 -6.07 -12.18 -0.70
CA LEU A 96 -5.80 -12.95 0.50
C LEU A 96 -5.87 -12.05 1.73
N SER A 97 -6.93 -12.21 2.54
CA SER A 97 -7.15 -11.42 3.73
C SER A 97 -7.44 -12.28 4.94
N LYS A 98 -7.22 -11.74 6.14
CA LYS A 98 -7.49 -12.44 7.41
C LYS A 98 -8.97 -12.83 7.60
N THR A 99 -9.88 -12.22 6.86
CA THR A 99 -11.34 -12.35 7.06
C THR A 99 -11.98 -13.42 6.18
N TYR A 100 -11.38 -13.75 5.05
CA TYR A 100 -11.80 -14.84 4.17
C TYR A 100 -10.87 -16.03 4.39
N LYS A 101 -11.41 -17.27 4.31
CA LYS A 101 -10.73 -18.57 4.47
C LYS A 101 -9.47 -18.75 3.57
N SER A 102 -8.67 -17.72 3.47
CA SER A 102 -7.36 -17.76 2.83
C SER A 102 -6.44 -18.64 3.65
N MET A 103 -5.83 -19.64 3.04
CA MET A 103 -4.87 -20.52 3.69
C MET A 103 -3.75 -19.70 4.34
N SER A 104 -3.68 -19.72 5.65
CA SER A 104 -2.58 -19.09 6.38
C SER A 104 -1.29 -19.93 6.21
N LEU A 105 -0.13 -19.31 6.38
CA LEU A 105 1.16 -20.05 6.41
C LEU A 105 1.15 -21.16 7.44
N ARG A 106 0.38 -21.02 8.53
CA ARG A 106 0.21 -22.06 9.56
C ARG A 106 -0.54 -23.26 9.01
N GLU A 107 -1.62 -23.05 8.27
CA GLU A 107 -2.42 -24.11 7.66
C GLU A 107 -1.63 -24.81 6.55
N LEU A 108 -0.89 -24.07 5.75
CA LEU A 108 0.01 -24.63 4.73
C LEU A 108 1.08 -25.53 5.37
N LYS A 109 1.70 -25.07 6.46
CA LYS A 109 2.64 -25.88 7.22
C LYS A 109 1.99 -27.14 7.80
N GLN A 110 0.76 -27.07 8.31
CA GLN A 110 0.00 -28.21 8.81
C GLN A 110 -0.38 -29.20 7.67
N ALA A 111 -0.61 -28.68 6.47
CA ALA A 111 -0.85 -29.48 5.28
C ALA A 111 0.44 -30.12 4.71
N GLY A 112 1.60 -29.84 5.29
CA GLY A 112 2.88 -30.45 4.93
C GLY A 112 3.72 -29.65 3.93
N HIS A 113 3.30 -28.43 3.57
CA HIS A 113 4.11 -27.56 2.69
C HIS A 113 5.34 -27.06 3.42
N SER A 114 6.49 -27.12 2.77
CA SER A 114 7.73 -26.51 3.23
C SER A 114 7.81 -25.03 2.83
N PRO A 115 8.66 -24.21 3.49
CA PRO A 115 8.93 -22.85 3.04
C PRO A 115 9.48 -22.78 1.60
N GLU A 116 10.19 -23.82 1.15
CA GLU A 116 10.74 -23.90 -0.20
C GLU A 116 9.64 -24.10 -1.23
N ASP A 117 8.68 -24.99 -0.94
CA ASP A 117 7.52 -25.20 -1.83
C ASP A 117 6.74 -23.89 -2.06
N LEU A 118 6.67 -23.04 -1.02
CA LEU A 118 5.97 -21.77 -1.11
C LEU A 118 6.75 -20.71 -1.92
N ARG A 119 8.09 -20.73 -1.87
CA ARG A 119 8.94 -19.81 -2.62
C ARG A 119 9.02 -20.15 -4.10
N THR A 120 8.96 -21.45 -4.42
CA THR A 120 9.12 -21.94 -5.80
C THR A 120 7.79 -22.19 -6.51
N SER A 121 6.66 -22.03 -5.82
CA SER A 121 5.33 -22.22 -6.39
C SER A 121 4.91 -21.00 -7.20
N GLU A 122 4.93 -21.10 -8.51
CA GLU A 122 4.46 -20.07 -9.47
C GLU A 122 3.05 -19.53 -9.12
N ALA A 123 2.19 -20.36 -8.56
CA ALA A 123 0.84 -19.97 -8.15
C ALA A 123 0.77 -18.89 -7.07
N TRP A 124 1.81 -18.73 -6.27
CA TRP A 124 1.88 -17.73 -5.19
C TRP A 124 2.53 -16.42 -5.63
N TRP A 125 3.35 -16.46 -6.70
CA TRP A 125 4.18 -15.34 -7.12
C TRP A 125 3.85 -14.84 -8.53
N SER A 126 2.90 -15.47 -9.23
CA SER A 126 2.52 -15.11 -10.60
C SER A 126 2.10 -13.65 -10.79
N GLY A 127 1.70 -12.96 -9.71
CA GLY A 127 1.47 -11.53 -9.73
C GLY A 127 2.73 -10.66 -9.55
N ILE A 128 3.87 -11.28 -9.22
CA ILE A 128 5.13 -10.56 -8.95
C ILE A 128 6.10 -10.67 -10.13
N GLU A 129 6.11 -11.80 -10.85
CA GLU A 129 7.04 -12.02 -11.98
C GLU A 129 6.79 -11.09 -13.14
N ASP A 130 5.52 -10.76 -13.46
CA ASP A 130 5.18 -9.81 -14.53
C ASP A 130 5.69 -8.37 -14.24
N SER A 131 5.99 -8.05 -12.99
CA SER A 131 6.48 -6.73 -12.57
C SER A 131 8.01 -6.60 -12.61
N LEU A 132 8.75 -7.72 -12.67
CA LEU A 132 10.22 -7.72 -12.67
C LEU A 132 10.83 -7.72 -14.07
N GLU A 133 10.03 -7.96 -15.11
CA GLU A 133 10.46 -7.96 -16.53
C GLU A 133 10.09 -6.67 -17.27
N ALA A 134 9.45 -5.70 -16.63
CA ALA A 134 9.09 -4.40 -17.19
C ALA A 134 10.09 -3.32 -16.77
#